data_10c1338b5182df1e55b213f0cc46198d
#
_entry.id   10c1338b5182df1e55b213f0cc46198d
#
_cell.length_a   1.000
_cell.length_b   1.000
_cell.length_c   1.000
_cell.angle_alpha   90.00
_cell.angle_beta   90.00
_cell.angle_gamma   90.00
#
_symmetry.space_group_name_H-M   'P 1'
#
loop_
_entity.id
_entity.type
_entity.pdbx_description
1 polymer ?
#
loop_
_entity_poly.entity_id
_entity_poly.type
_entity_poly.pdbx_seq_one_letter_code
_entity_poly.pdbx_strand_id
1 'polypeptide(L)'
;MYSSAIIGTGSYLPPKILTNVEMEKFLDTTDEWIVSRTGIKQRHIAEDETTSDMGAKAARVALEQAQILPDEIDLIIVATTTPDLTFPSTAAFIQQKLGIDKEIPFFDVQAVCTGFIYAMTIADNFIRLGQAKNVLVIGAERMSKILDWKDRASCILFGDGAGAVVLQRKDYNFPNKILATKLEGNGNFNHILYTSGGPGSNAVTGYLQMNGKEVFKLAVEKMSENVFSLLKVNNIQLDEIDLFVPHQANLRIIESVGKKLSLSEEKIVITLDKHANTSAASIPLALDFHVRNNKASEELMVLAGIGPGVE
;
A
#
# COMPACT_ATOMS: atom_id res chain seq x y z
N MET A 1 25.69 -14.00 -1.53
CA MET A 1 24.57 -13.12 -1.89
C MET A 1 23.33 -13.69 -1.21
N TYR A 2 22.48 -12.85 -0.65
CA TYR A 2 21.24 -13.26 0.01
C TYR A 2 20.03 -12.98 -0.85
N SER A 3 18.88 -13.56 -0.49
CA SER A 3 17.56 -13.20 -0.99
C SER A 3 16.66 -12.84 0.18
N SER A 4 15.54 -12.20 -0.08
CA SER A 4 14.53 -11.91 0.92
C SER A 4 13.23 -12.64 0.60
N ALA A 5 12.50 -13.05 1.63
CA ALA A 5 11.19 -13.67 1.51
C ALA A 5 10.21 -13.03 2.48
N ILE A 6 8.95 -12.89 2.06
CA ILE A 6 7.86 -12.54 2.97
C ILE A 6 7.58 -13.78 3.81
N ILE A 7 7.68 -13.66 5.13
CA ILE A 7 7.44 -14.77 6.07
C ILE A 7 6.21 -14.54 6.94
N GLY A 8 5.65 -13.34 6.92
CA GLY A 8 4.43 -12.99 7.62
C GLY A 8 3.77 -11.76 7.04
N THR A 9 2.44 -11.75 7.07
CA THR A 9 1.60 -10.63 6.66
C THR A 9 0.67 -10.26 7.81
N GLY A 10 0.20 -9.02 7.83
CA GLY A 10 -0.77 -8.57 8.83
C GLY A 10 -1.49 -7.34 8.36
N SER A 11 -2.71 -7.18 8.83
CA SER A 11 -3.56 -6.05 8.48
C SER A 11 -4.32 -5.50 9.68
N TYR A 12 -4.69 -4.24 9.58
CA TYR A 12 -5.59 -3.58 10.51
C TYR A 12 -6.48 -2.58 9.78
N LEU A 13 -7.76 -2.67 10.03
CA LEU A 13 -8.76 -1.69 9.58
C LEU A 13 -9.47 -1.12 10.81
N PRO A 14 -9.64 0.20 10.93
CA PRO A 14 -10.42 0.83 11.98
C PRO A 14 -11.84 0.23 12.05
N PRO A 15 -12.44 0.09 13.24
CA PRO A 15 -13.74 -0.55 13.39
C PRO A 15 -14.91 0.25 12.80
N LYS A 16 -14.77 1.59 12.71
CA LYS A 16 -15.81 2.43 12.15
C LYS A 16 -15.87 2.28 10.64
N ILE A 17 -17.01 1.86 10.15
CA ILE A 17 -17.32 1.78 8.73
C ILE A 17 -18.18 2.99 8.35
N LEU A 18 -17.84 3.66 7.26
CA LEU A 18 -18.63 4.68 6.60
C LEU A 18 -19.12 4.12 5.27
N THR A 19 -20.41 3.85 5.15
CA THR A 19 -21.04 3.31 3.95
C THR A 19 -21.37 4.42 2.96
N ASN A 20 -21.60 4.06 1.68
CA ASN A 20 -22.04 5.03 0.68
C ASN A 20 -23.40 5.65 1.04
N VAL A 21 -24.33 4.87 1.59
CA VAL A 21 -25.64 5.35 2.07
C VAL A 21 -25.51 6.41 3.17
N GLU A 22 -24.50 6.29 4.05
CA GLU A 22 -24.24 7.33 5.04
C GLU A 22 -23.66 8.60 4.39
N MET A 23 -22.86 8.46 3.34
CA MET A 23 -22.34 9.61 2.59
C MET A 23 -23.44 10.40 1.86
N GLU A 24 -24.51 9.77 1.42
CA GLU A 24 -25.66 10.43 0.82
C GLU A 24 -26.29 11.50 1.73
N LYS A 25 -26.11 11.37 3.05
CA LYS A 25 -26.67 12.32 4.04
C LYS A 25 -26.00 13.70 4.01
N PHE A 26 -24.79 13.80 3.43
CA PHE A 26 -24.00 15.05 3.43
C PHE A 26 -23.34 15.37 2.09
N LEU A 27 -23.45 14.48 1.10
CA LEU A 27 -22.96 14.69 -0.26
C LEU A 27 -24.08 14.50 -1.27
N ASP A 28 -24.03 15.26 -2.35
CA ASP A 28 -24.91 15.05 -3.51
C ASP A 28 -24.46 13.85 -4.35
N THR A 29 -24.79 12.64 -3.89
CA THR A 29 -24.40 11.36 -4.48
C THR A 29 -25.39 10.26 -4.14
N THR A 30 -25.24 9.06 -4.73
CA THR A 30 -25.95 7.83 -4.34
C THR A 30 -24.99 6.65 -4.27
N ASP A 31 -25.37 5.58 -3.52
CA ASP A 31 -24.59 4.35 -3.45
C ASP A 31 -24.34 3.78 -4.86
N GLU A 32 -25.38 3.70 -5.71
CA GLU A 32 -25.24 3.21 -7.08
C GLU A 32 -24.25 4.05 -7.90
N TRP A 33 -24.28 5.39 -7.73
CA TRP A 33 -23.37 6.27 -8.44
C TRP A 33 -21.90 6.01 -8.00
N ILE A 34 -21.65 5.91 -6.70
CA ILE A 34 -20.29 5.62 -6.16
C ILE A 34 -19.83 4.24 -6.64
N VAL A 35 -20.64 3.20 -6.46
CA VAL A 35 -20.28 1.83 -6.85
C VAL A 35 -20.01 1.74 -8.35
N SER A 36 -20.87 2.31 -9.20
CA SER A 36 -20.68 2.25 -10.66
C SER A 36 -19.42 2.96 -11.15
N ARG A 37 -18.93 3.96 -10.40
CA ARG A 37 -17.75 4.75 -10.76
C ARG A 37 -16.46 4.22 -10.17
N THR A 38 -16.53 3.58 -9.02
CA THR A 38 -15.35 3.25 -8.22
C THR A 38 -15.25 1.79 -7.83
N GLY A 39 -16.37 1.07 -7.74
CA GLY A 39 -16.46 -0.25 -7.13
C GLY A 39 -16.53 -0.24 -5.59
N ILE A 40 -16.39 0.93 -4.96
CA ILE A 40 -16.32 1.08 -3.50
C ILE A 40 -17.72 1.07 -2.91
N LYS A 41 -17.96 0.23 -1.90
CA LYS A 41 -19.23 0.15 -1.15
C LYS A 41 -19.14 0.81 0.22
N GLN A 42 -17.95 0.76 0.82
CA GLN A 42 -17.68 1.29 2.15
C GLN A 42 -16.21 1.65 2.31
N ARG A 43 -15.89 2.37 3.40
CA ARG A 43 -14.52 2.64 3.85
C ARG A 43 -14.44 2.59 5.36
N HIS A 44 -13.25 2.28 5.86
CA HIS A 44 -12.94 2.33 7.28
C HIS A 44 -12.39 3.72 7.62
N ILE A 45 -12.78 4.25 8.78
CA ILE A 45 -12.39 5.59 9.23
C ILE A 45 -11.83 5.50 10.64
N ALA A 46 -10.60 5.93 10.83
CA ALA A 46 -9.98 6.06 12.15
C ALA A 46 -10.56 7.27 12.88
N GLU A 47 -11.13 7.06 14.08
CA GLU A 47 -11.67 8.14 14.92
C GLU A 47 -10.58 8.73 15.80
N ASP A 48 -10.00 7.97 16.70
CA ASP A 48 -8.96 8.40 17.64
C ASP A 48 -7.56 7.84 17.30
N GLU A 49 -7.51 6.78 16.51
CA GLU A 49 -6.28 6.08 16.16
C GLU A 49 -5.42 6.92 15.22
N THR A 50 -4.15 6.98 15.54
CA THR A 50 -3.14 7.60 14.68
C THR A 50 -2.65 6.60 13.60
N THR A 51 -1.90 7.08 12.64
CA THR A 51 -1.28 6.24 11.60
C THR A 51 -0.35 5.20 12.25
N SER A 52 0.43 5.58 13.26
CA SER A 52 1.29 4.65 13.97
C SER A 52 0.53 3.64 14.83
N ASP A 53 -0.67 3.97 15.37
CA ASP A 53 -1.51 3.00 16.08
C ASP A 53 -1.97 1.89 15.15
N MET A 54 -2.48 2.25 13.98
CA MET A 54 -2.89 1.29 12.96
C MET A 54 -1.71 0.46 12.46
N GLY A 55 -0.58 1.11 12.16
CA GLY A 55 0.64 0.45 11.73
C GLY A 55 1.17 -0.56 12.74
N ALA A 56 1.21 -0.20 14.02
CA ALA A 56 1.64 -1.11 15.09
C ALA A 56 0.70 -2.33 15.26
N LYS A 57 -0.61 -2.13 15.09
CA LYS A 57 -1.58 -3.24 15.13
C LYS A 57 -1.39 -4.21 13.97
N ALA A 58 -1.25 -3.71 12.74
CA ALA A 58 -0.95 -4.54 11.56
C ALA A 58 0.39 -5.27 11.73
N ALA A 59 1.42 -4.58 12.25
CA ALA A 59 2.73 -5.15 12.50
C ALA A 59 2.70 -6.31 13.50
N ARG A 60 1.96 -6.19 14.62
CA ARG A 60 1.81 -7.31 15.58
C ARG A 60 1.26 -8.56 14.92
N VAL A 61 0.25 -8.39 14.07
CA VAL A 61 -0.36 -9.51 13.34
C VAL A 61 0.64 -10.16 12.36
N ALA A 62 1.46 -9.35 11.67
CA ALA A 62 2.50 -9.84 10.78
C ALA A 62 3.62 -10.59 11.53
N LEU A 63 4.05 -10.06 12.68
CA LEU A 63 5.05 -10.70 13.54
C LEU A 63 4.55 -12.02 14.11
N GLU A 64 3.29 -12.08 14.56
CA GLU A 64 2.66 -13.31 15.07
C GLU A 64 2.61 -14.39 13.97
N GLN A 65 2.17 -14.03 12.76
CA GLN A 65 2.14 -14.95 11.63
C GLN A 65 3.55 -15.43 11.24
N ALA A 66 4.53 -14.53 11.27
CA ALA A 66 5.92 -14.84 10.99
C ALA A 66 6.59 -15.69 12.09
N GLN A 67 6.00 -15.78 13.27
CA GLN A 67 6.60 -16.35 14.49
C GLN A 67 7.95 -15.68 14.84
N ILE A 68 8.01 -14.35 14.68
CA ILE A 68 9.16 -13.50 14.97
C ILE A 68 8.83 -12.61 16.17
N LEU A 69 9.70 -12.59 17.17
CA LEU A 69 9.58 -11.67 18.31
C LEU A 69 9.93 -10.24 17.87
N PRO A 70 9.31 -9.21 18.47
CA PRO A 70 9.64 -7.81 18.13
C PRO A 70 11.14 -7.50 18.17
N ASP A 71 11.85 -7.97 19.17
CA ASP A 71 13.31 -7.76 19.33
C ASP A 71 14.19 -8.49 18.29
N GLU A 72 13.62 -9.35 17.47
CA GLU A 72 14.33 -9.97 16.35
C GLU A 72 14.30 -9.12 15.07
N ILE A 73 13.54 -8.02 15.07
CA ILE A 73 13.50 -7.05 13.95
C ILE A 73 14.79 -6.22 13.95
N ASP A 74 15.39 -6.05 12.78
CA ASP A 74 16.64 -5.30 12.59
C ASP A 74 16.41 -3.94 11.90
N LEU A 75 15.25 -3.74 11.29
CA LEU A 75 14.92 -2.51 10.56
C LEU A 75 13.41 -2.36 10.45
N ILE A 76 12.89 -1.14 10.65
CA ILE A 76 11.49 -0.78 10.41
C ILE A 76 11.42 0.26 9.30
N ILE A 77 10.62 0.00 8.25
CA ILE A 77 10.33 0.94 7.18
C ILE A 77 8.81 1.13 7.10
N VAL A 78 8.37 2.37 7.22
CA VAL A 78 6.95 2.72 7.12
C VAL A 78 6.70 3.54 5.86
N ALA A 79 5.83 3.06 5.00
CA ALA A 79 5.30 3.83 3.88
C ALA A 79 4.06 4.59 4.32
N THR A 80 4.14 5.91 4.36
CA THR A 80 3.02 6.78 4.73
C THR A 80 3.15 8.17 4.13
N THR A 81 2.02 8.77 3.78
CA THR A 81 1.87 10.19 3.42
C THR A 81 1.09 10.97 4.47
N THR A 82 0.59 10.26 5.49
CA THR A 82 -0.17 10.80 6.61
C THR A 82 0.49 10.46 7.95
N PRO A 83 1.77 10.89 8.17
CA PRO A 83 2.49 10.58 9.39
C PRO A 83 1.81 11.23 10.61
N ASP A 84 2.04 10.66 11.81
CA ASP A 84 1.53 11.22 13.07
C ASP A 84 2.03 12.64 13.29
N LEU A 85 3.31 12.88 13.03
CA LEU A 85 3.98 14.16 13.13
C LEU A 85 4.91 14.37 11.91
N THR A 86 5.32 15.62 11.70
CA THR A 86 6.37 15.91 10.71
C THR A 86 7.71 15.25 11.07
N PHE A 87 8.02 15.18 12.34
CA PHE A 87 9.12 14.41 12.96
C PHE A 87 8.82 14.22 14.46
N PRO A 88 9.31 13.15 15.11
CA PRO A 88 10.02 12.02 14.51
C PRO A 88 9.14 11.23 13.53
N SER A 89 9.77 10.28 12.82
CA SER A 89 9.07 9.42 11.86
C SER A 89 7.97 8.58 12.51
N THR A 90 6.97 8.17 11.74
CA THR A 90 5.93 7.22 12.17
C THR A 90 6.54 5.90 12.62
N ALA A 91 7.64 5.48 11.99
CA ALA A 91 8.40 4.28 12.36
C ALA A 91 8.93 4.32 13.79
N ALA A 92 9.34 5.51 14.30
CA ALA A 92 9.77 5.67 15.69
C ALA A 92 8.66 5.35 16.70
N PHE A 93 7.44 5.83 16.42
CA PHE A 93 6.28 5.53 17.27
C PHE A 93 5.90 4.05 17.20
N ILE A 94 6.01 3.42 16.02
CA ILE A 94 5.72 2.01 15.86
C ILE A 94 6.73 1.15 16.62
N GLN A 95 8.04 1.48 16.56
CA GLN A 95 9.06 0.80 17.37
C GLN A 95 8.70 0.79 18.85
N GLN A 96 8.37 1.96 19.40
CA GLN A 96 7.96 2.11 20.79
C GLN A 96 6.70 1.30 21.12
N LYS A 97 5.68 1.37 20.26
CA LYS A 97 4.40 0.67 20.45
C LYS A 97 4.53 -0.84 20.37
N LEU A 98 5.53 -1.35 19.63
CA LEU A 98 5.85 -2.77 19.56
C LEU A 98 6.67 -3.25 20.75
N GLY A 99 7.23 -2.36 21.57
CA GLY A 99 8.10 -2.68 22.70
C GLY A 99 9.49 -3.17 22.26
N ILE A 100 10.00 -2.66 21.13
CA ILE A 100 11.35 -2.98 20.66
C ILE A 100 12.34 -2.06 21.37
N ASP A 101 13.06 -2.59 22.36
CA ASP A 101 14.00 -1.81 23.19
C ASP A 101 15.41 -1.71 22.57
N LYS A 102 15.76 -2.61 21.65
CA LYS A 102 17.07 -2.55 21.00
C LYS A 102 17.17 -1.38 20.02
N GLU A 103 18.36 -0.82 19.88
CA GLU A 103 18.67 0.20 18.91
C GLU A 103 18.69 -0.40 17.49
N ILE A 104 17.73 0.02 16.65
CA ILE A 104 17.64 -0.38 15.25
C ILE A 104 17.35 0.85 14.36
N PRO A 105 17.79 0.86 13.11
CA PRO A 105 17.36 1.89 12.16
C PRO A 105 15.86 1.81 11.90
N PHE A 106 15.25 2.98 11.79
CA PHE A 106 13.84 3.13 11.40
C PHE A 106 13.65 4.44 10.63
N PHE A 107 12.78 4.43 9.65
CA PHE A 107 12.43 5.63 8.88
C PHE A 107 11.12 5.47 8.12
N ASP A 108 10.56 6.61 7.69
CA ASP A 108 9.40 6.66 6.82
C ASP A 108 9.82 6.87 5.36
N VAL A 109 9.03 6.31 4.43
CA VAL A 109 9.14 6.52 2.99
C VAL A 109 7.85 7.17 2.52
N GLN A 110 7.96 8.32 1.84
CA GLN A 110 6.83 8.99 1.22
C GLN A 110 6.88 8.81 -0.30
N ALA A 111 6.08 7.87 -0.81
CA ALA A 111 5.82 7.70 -2.22
C ALA A 111 4.32 7.35 -2.43
N VAL A 112 3.48 7.88 -1.56
CA VAL A 112 2.01 7.79 -1.56
C VAL A 112 1.52 6.36 -1.86
N CYS A 113 0.74 6.14 -2.92
CA CYS A 113 0.14 4.84 -3.24
C CYS A 113 1.16 3.76 -3.61
N THR A 114 2.36 4.13 -4.08
CA THR A 114 3.47 3.22 -4.37
C THR A 114 4.41 3.03 -3.19
N GLY A 115 4.20 3.77 -2.11
CA GLY A 115 5.11 3.79 -0.96
C GLY A 115 5.46 2.42 -0.41
N PHE A 116 4.50 1.48 -0.40
CA PHE A 116 4.76 0.12 0.04
C PHE A 116 5.76 -0.62 -0.87
N ILE A 117 5.66 -0.46 -2.20
CA ILE A 117 6.61 -1.06 -3.16
C ILE A 117 8.01 -0.46 -3.00
N TYR A 118 8.09 0.87 -2.78
CA TYR A 118 9.36 1.53 -2.46
C TYR A 118 9.97 0.97 -1.17
N ALA A 119 9.18 0.88 -0.10
CA ALA A 119 9.63 0.33 1.17
C ALA A 119 10.08 -1.13 1.07
N MET A 120 9.34 -1.96 0.32
CA MET A 120 9.70 -3.34 0.00
C MET A 120 11.04 -3.44 -0.75
N THR A 121 11.22 -2.59 -1.77
CA THR A 121 12.46 -2.54 -2.56
C THR A 121 13.66 -2.15 -1.70
N ILE A 122 13.50 -1.15 -0.83
CA ILE A 122 14.56 -0.73 0.10
C ILE A 122 14.88 -1.87 1.08
N ALA A 123 13.86 -2.51 1.66
CA ALA A 123 14.03 -3.63 2.57
C ALA A 123 14.75 -4.82 1.92
N ASP A 124 14.36 -5.19 0.69
CA ASP A 124 15.03 -6.24 -0.10
C ASP A 124 16.52 -5.93 -0.29
N ASN A 125 16.87 -4.67 -0.60
CA ASN A 125 18.26 -4.24 -0.76
C ASN A 125 19.05 -4.34 0.54
N PHE A 126 18.52 -3.92 1.69
CA PHE A 126 19.17 -4.10 2.99
C PHE A 126 19.46 -5.56 3.30
N ILE A 127 18.49 -6.44 2.99
CA ILE A 127 18.65 -7.88 3.20
C ILE A 127 19.70 -8.47 2.24
N ARG A 128 19.62 -8.17 0.93
CA ARG A 128 20.55 -8.69 -0.08
C ARG A 128 22.00 -8.30 0.19
N LEU A 129 22.21 -7.09 0.74
CA LEU A 129 23.52 -6.59 1.15
C LEU A 129 23.99 -7.16 2.51
N GLY A 130 23.16 -7.93 3.19
CA GLY A 130 23.47 -8.52 4.49
C GLY A 130 23.40 -7.54 5.67
N GLN A 131 22.84 -6.36 5.48
CA GLN A 131 22.74 -5.30 6.50
C GLN A 131 21.61 -5.56 7.51
N ALA A 132 20.59 -6.34 7.12
CA ALA A 132 19.49 -6.75 7.97
C ALA A 132 19.17 -8.24 7.75
N LYS A 133 18.59 -8.89 8.76
CA LYS A 133 18.07 -10.26 8.69
C LYS A 133 16.55 -10.26 8.64
N ASN A 134 15.91 -9.54 9.54
CA ASN A 134 14.45 -9.41 9.62
C ASN A 134 14.08 -7.93 9.47
N VAL A 135 13.27 -7.61 8.47
CA VAL A 135 12.80 -6.24 8.19
C VAL A 135 11.29 -6.19 8.29
N LEU A 136 10.77 -5.27 9.07
CA LEU A 136 9.35 -4.97 9.16
C LEU A 136 9.03 -3.85 8.19
N VAL A 137 8.18 -4.14 7.20
CA VAL A 137 7.70 -3.17 6.19
C VAL A 137 6.22 -2.94 6.40
N ILE A 138 5.82 -1.69 6.53
CA ILE A 138 4.45 -1.29 6.88
C ILE A 138 3.97 -0.25 5.88
N GLY A 139 2.76 -0.41 5.36
CA GLY A 139 2.00 0.65 4.71
C GLY A 139 0.87 1.07 5.64
N ALA A 140 0.81 2.33 6.04
CA ALA A 140 -0.20 2.82 6.98
C ALA A 140 -0.66 4.22 6.63
N GLU A 141 -1.98 4.44 6.57
CA GLU A 141 -2.53 5.71 6.13
C GLU A 141 -3.81 6.10 6.88
N ARG A 142 -3.90 7.37 7.23
CA ARG A 142 -5.12 8.03 7.73
C ARG A 142 -5.58 9.07 6.72
N MET A 143 -6.02 8.59 5.55
CA MET A 143 -6.42 9.43 4.41
C MET A 143 -7.59 10.36 4.77
N SER A 144 -8.48 9.91 5.64
CA SER A 144 -9.65 10.69 6.10
C SER A 144 -9.31 12.09 6.63
N LYS A 145 -8.06 12.30 7.10
CA LYS A 145 -7.59 13.59 7.66
C LYS A 145 -7.20 14.62 6.62
N ILE A 146 -6.90 14.21 5.41
CA ILE A 146 -6.47 15.09 4.32
C ILE A 146 -7.53 15.23 3.22
N LEU A 147 -8.75 14.74 3.45
CA LEU A 147 -9.88 14.86 2.51
C LEU A 147 -10.72 16.10 2.81
N ASP A 148 -11.12 16.81 1.76
CA ASP A 148 -12.27 17.72 1.83
C ASP A 148 -13.56 16.89 1.72
N TRP A 149 -14.26 16.71 2.83
CA TRP A 149 -15.50 15.94 2.90
C TRP A 149 -16.68 16.60 2.13
N LYS A 150 -16.46 17.79 1.54
CA LYS A 150 -17.39 18.44 0.63
C LYS A 150 -17.08 18.19 -0.84
N ASP A 151 -15.87 17.75 -1.13
CA ASP A 151 -15.47 17.38 -2.49
C ASP A 151 -15.82 15.92 -2.81
N ARG A 152 -16.98 15.74 -3.44
CA ARG A 152 -17.45 14.42 -3.90
C ARG A 152 -16.46 13.70 -4.82
N ALA A 153 -15.61 14.43 -5.56
CA ALA A 153 -14.71 13.81 -6.52
C ALA A 153 -13.58 13.03 -5.85
N SER A 154 -13.20 13.40 -4.64
CA SER A 154 -12.09 12.79 -3.91
C SER A 154 -12.55 12.01 -2.67
N CYS A 155 -13.42 12.56 -1.81
CA CYS A 155 -13.71 11.95 -0.50
C CYS A 155 -14.41 10.59 -0.58
N ILE A 156 -15.07 10.26 -1.68
CA ILE A 156 -15.71 8.95 -1.89
C ILE A 156 -14.71 7.81 -2.13
N LEU A 157 -13.44 8.14 -2.44
CA LEU A 157 -12.46 7.15 -2.90
C LEU A 157 -11.67 6.53 -1.74
N PHE A 158 -11.35 7.32 -0.72
CA PHE A 158 -10.32 6.97 0.25
C PHE A 158 -10.87 6.44 1.57
N GLY A 159 -10.06 5.63 2.24
CA GLY A 159 -10.27 5.12 3.58
C GLY A 159 -8.96 5.01 4.36
N ASP A 160 -9.05 4.63 5.62
CA ASP A 160 -7.94 4.49 6.55
C ASP A 160 -7.62 3.01 6.79
N GLY A 161 -6.36 2.70 7.06
CA GLY A 161 -5.93 1.36 7.38
C GLY A 161 -4.43 1.17 7.36
N ALA A 162 -3.99 -0.01 7.74
CA ALA A 162 -2.59 -0.41 7.71
C ALA A 162 -2.44 -1.88 7.31
N GLY A 163 -1.39 -2.15 6.55
CA GLY A 163 -0.93 -3.51 6.27
C GLY A 163 0.57 -3.61 6.50
N ALA A 164 1.05 -4.78 6.90
CA ALA A 164 2.44 -5.01 7.22
C ALA A 164 2.92 -6.35 6.69
N VAL A 165 4.22 -6.44 6.39
CA VAL A 165 4.89 -7.70 6.12
C VAL A 165 6.20 -7.79 6.88
N VAL A 166 6.60 -9.02 7.22
CA VAL A 166 7.95 -9.33 7.71
C VAL A 166 8.74 -9.95 6.58
N LEU A 167 9.82 -9.27 6.17
CA LEU A 167 10.81 -9.82 5.26
C LEU A 167 11.95 -10.47 6.04
N GLN A 168 12.35 -11.66 5.63
CA GLN A 168 13.47 -12.36 6.23
C GLN A 168 14.54 -12.71 5.20
N ARG A 169 15.80 -12.58 5.61
CA ARG A 169 16.95 -13.02 4.84
C ARG A 169 16.95 -14.54 4.67
N LYS A 170 17.10 -14.98 3.44
CA LYS A 170 17.23 -16.37 3.04
C LYS A 170 18.49 -16.59 2.22
N ASP A 171 18.86 -17.85 2.02
CA ASP A 171 19.88 -18.20 1.07
C ASP A 171 19.46 -17.80 -0.36
N TYR A 172 20.44 -17.50 -1.20
CA TYR A 172 20.20 -16.99 -2.56
C TYR A 172 19.25 -17.87 -3.38
N ASN A 173 19.33 -19.19 -3.22
CA ASN A 173 18.52 -20.16 -3.96
C ASN A 173 17.19 -20.51 -3.28
N PHE A 174 16.78 -19.77 -2.24
CA PHE A 174 15.47 -19.98 -1.61
C PHE A 174 14.33 -19.79 -2.65
N PRO A 175 13.39 -20.77 -2.78
CA PRO A 175 12.41 -20.74 -3.86
C PRO A 175 11.42 -19.58 -3.72
N ASN A 176 10.84 -19.39 -2.52
CA ASN A 176 9.79 -18.40 -2.26
C ASN A 176 10.42 -17.06 -1.84
N LYS A 177 10.93 -16.30 -2.80
CA LYS A 177 11.67 -15.05 -2.57
C LYS A 177 11.15 -13.91 -3.43
N ILE A 178 11.52 -12.68 -3.07
CA ILE A 178 11.38 -11.55 -3.98
C ILE A 178 12.34 -11.78 -5.16
N LEU A 179 11.78 -11.95 -6.34
CA LEU A 179 12.55 -12.19 -7.57
C LEU A 179 13.17 -10.89 -8.08
N ALA A 180 12.35 -9.86 -8.21
CA ALA A 180 12.76 -8.56 -8.74
C ALA A 180 11.84 -7.45 -8.24
N THR A 181 12.37 -6.24 -8.23
CA THR A 181 11.63 -5.00 -7.98
C THR A 181 11.93 -3.98 -9.07
N LYS A 182 10.98 -3.09 -9.35
CA LYS A 182 11.13 -2.00 -10.30
C LYS A 182 10.45 -0.76 -9.74
N LEU A 183 11.18 0.35 -9.76
CA LEU A 183 10.67 1.67 -9.39
C LEU A 183 10.88 2.61 -10.56
N GLU A 184 9.89 3.43 -10.87
CA GLU A 184 9.95 4.50 -11.86
C GLU A 184 9.26 5.74 -11.29
N GLY A 185 9.61 6.93 -11.79
CA GLY A 185 8.95 8.16 -11.41
C GLY A 185 9.17 9.27 -12.44
N ASN A 186 8.19 10.18 -12.53
CA ASN A 186 8.29 11.35 -13.40
C ASN A 186 7.67 12.58 -12.71
N GLY A 187 8.52 13.41 -12.13
CA GLY A 187 8.12 14.62 -11.41
C GLY A 187 7.33 15.65 -12.23
N ASN A 188 7.26 15.51 -13.56
CA ASN A 188 6.43 16.38 -14.40
C ASN A 188 4.93 16.23 -14.14
N PHE A 189 4.50 15.14 -13.50
CA PHE A 189 3.11 14.88 -13.15
C PHE A 189 2.74 15.27 -11.71
N ASN A 190 3.58 16.01 -11.01
CA ASN A 190 3.38 16.41 -9.60
C ASN A 190 2.08 17.19 -9.35
N HIS A 191 1.46 17.75 -10.39
CA HIS A 191 0.26 18.58 -10.34
C HIS A 191 -1.06 17.79 -10.48
N ILE A 192 -1.01 16.47 -10.78
CA ILE A 192 -2.24 15.70 -11.03
C ILE A 192 -2.90 15.13 -9.79
N LEU A 193 -2.08 14.89 -8.73
CA LEU A 193 -2.55 14.40 -7.44
C LEU A 193 -1.59 14.90 -6.36
N TYR A 194 -2.05 15.74 -5.45
CA TYR A 194 -1.22 16.36 -4.41
C TYR A 194 -2.07 16.87 -3.24
N THR A 195 -1.44 17.16 -2.11
CA THR A 195 -2.01 18.02 -1.06
C THR A 195 -1.32 19.36 -1.12
N SER A 196 -2.09 20.45 -1.09
CA SER A 196 -1.50 21.80 -1.09
C SER A 196 -0.86 22.12 0.26
N GLY A 197 0.15 22.98 0.25
CA GLY A 197 0.86 23.40 1.46
C GLY A 197 1.83 22.35 2.00
N GLY A 198 2.20 22.51 3.26
CA GLY A 198 3.13 21.63 3.96
C GLY A 198 4.15 22.38 4.79
N PRO A 199 4.95 21.69 5.65
CA PRO A 199 5.88 22.33 6.59
C PRO A 199 6.95 23.22 5.95
N GLY A 200 7.33 22.92 4.70
CA GLY A 200 8.32 23.69 3.93
C GLY A 200 7.74 24.79 3.05
N SER A 201 6.43 25.01 3.08
CA SER A 201 5.75 26.03 2.28
C SER A 201 5.22 27.17 3.17
N ASN A 202 4.80 28.27 2.54
CA ASN A 202 4.18 29.40 3.25
C ASN A 202 2.68 29.17 3.53
N ALA A 203 2.13 27.97 3.23
CA ALA A 203 0.73 27.63 3.38
C ALA A 203 0.54 26.48 4.36
N VAL A 204 -0.55 26.50 5.11
CA VAL A 204 -1.00 25.36 5.91
C VAL A 204 -1.29 24.18 4.99
N THR A 205 -1.01 22.97 5.44
CA THR A 205 -1.37 21.74 4.69
C THR A 205 -2.87 21.75 4.38
N GLY A 206 -3.19 21.72 3.10
CA GLY A 206 -4.56 21.71 2.63
C GLY A 206 -5.08 20.30 2.38
N TYR A 207 -6.17 20.24 1.64
CA TYR A 207 -6.79 18.97 1.27
C TYR A 207 -6.17 18.38 0.00
N LEU A 208 -6.37 17.09 -0.17
CA LEU A 208 -6.02 16.34 -1.36
C LEU A 208 -6.73 16.92 -2.59
N GLN A 209 -5.95 17.16 -3.65
CA GLN A 209 -6.39 17.64 -4.95
C GLN A 209 -6.08 16.59 -6.00
N MET A 210 -7.03 16.31 -6.91
CA MET A 210 -6.87 15.24 -7.90
C MET A 210 -7.47 15.59 -9.25
N ASN A 211 -6.70 15.43 -10.32
CA ASN A 211 -7.24 15.36 -11.69
C ASN A 211 -7.56 13.89 -12.05
N GLY A 212 -8.75 13.44 -11.68
CA GLY A 212 -9.13 12.03 -11.77
C GLY A 212 -9.06 11.44 -13.19
N LYS A 213 -9.28 12.24 -14.26
CA LYS A 213 -9.20 11.75 -15.64
C LYS A 213 -7.75 11.44 -16.04
N GLU A 214 -6.84 12.32 -15.67
CA GLU A 214 -5.41 12.18 -15.97
C GLU A 214 -4.80 11.06 -15.15
N VAL A 215 -5.11 11.00 -13.85
CA VAL A 215 -4.72 9.89 -12.96
C VAL A 215 -5.18 8.56 -13.54
N PHE A 216 -6.45 8.43 -13.97
CA PHE A 216 -6.97 7.20 -14.54
C PHE A 216 -6.16 6.75 -15.77
N LYS A 217 -5.95 7.67 -16.73
CA LYS A 217 -5.23 7.36 -17.97
C LYS A 217 -3.81 6.87 -17.68
N LEU A 218 -3.08 7.64 -16.89
CA LEU A 218 -1.69 7.33 -16.55
C LEU A 218 -1.60 6.04 -15.71
N ALA A 219 -2.52 5.81 -14.77
CA ALA A 219 -2.55 4.60 -13.96
C ALA A 219 -2.64 3.35 -14.82
N VAL A 220 -3.59 3.30 -15.75
CA VAL A 220 -3.77 2.13 -16.64
C VAL A 220 -2.58 1.93 -17.57
N GLU A 221 -2.00 3.01 -18.09
CA GLU A 221 -0.86 2.96 -19.00
C GLU A 221 0.41 2.50 -18.26
N LYS A 222 0.80 3.24 -17.23
CA LYS A 222 2.09 3.05 -16.56
C LYS A 222 2.16 1.78 -15.72
N MET A 223 1.10 1.44 -14.99
CA MET A 223 1.09 0.18 -14.22
C MET A 223 1.26 -1.02 -15.17
N SER A 224 0.58 -1.03 -16.33
CA SER A 224 0.73 -2.11 -17.30
C SER A 224 2.13 -2.15 -17.91
N GLU A 225 2.69 -0.99 -18.31
CA GLU A 225 4.05 -0.89 -18.87
C GLU A 225 5.10 -1.37 -17.87
N ASN A 226 4.95 -1.03 -16.60
CA ASN A 226 5.88 -1.43 -15.54
C ASN A 226 5.85 -2.94 -15.31
N VAL A 227 4.67 -3.55 -15.28
CA VAL A 227 4.55 -5.01 -15.18
C VAL A 227 5.18 -5.69 -16.39
N PHE A 228 4.84 -5.30 -17.62
CA PHE A 228 5.46 -5.84 -18.83
C PHE A 228 6.99 -5.74 -18.82
N SER A 229 7.49 -4.58 -18.45
CA SER A 229 8.94 -4.34 -18.41
C SER A 229 9.64 -5.20 -17.35
N LEU A 230 9.05 -5.31 -16.14
CA LEU A 230 9.58 -6.15 -15.06
C LEU A 230 9.65 -7.61 -15.47
N LEU A 231 8.57 -8.14 -16.02
CA LEU A 231 8.50 -9.54 -16.49
C LEU A 231 9.52 -9.81 -17.60
N LYS A 232 9.58 -8.91 -18.60
CA LYS A 232 10.51 -9.05 -19.73
C LYS A 232 11.97 -9.11 -19.30
N VAL A 233 12.39 -8.22 -18.40
CA VAL A 233 13.79 -8.19 -17.90
C VAL A 233 14.15 -9.46 -17.13
N ASN A 234 13.15 -10.11 -16.51
CA ASN A 234 13.33 -11.32 -15.72
C ASN A 234 13.02 -12.61 -16.52
N ASN A 235 12.72 -12.51 -17.82
CA ASN A 235 12.35 -13.63 -18.70
C ASN A 235 11.13 -14.43 -18.19
N ILE A 236 10.16 -13.74 -17.57
CA ILE A 236 8.90 -14.30 -17.11
C ILE A 236 7.81 -13.98 -18.13
N GLN A 237 6.97 -14.97 -18.45
CA GLN A 237 5.83 -14.80 -19.34
C GLN A 237 4.59 -14.36 -18.57
N LEU A 238 3.63 -13.70 -19.23
CA LEU A 238 2.39 -13.25 -18.61
C LEU A 238 1.53 -14.37 -18.06
N ASP A 239 1.51 -15.52 -18.71
CA ASP A 239 0.73 -16.69 -18.31
C ASP A 239 1.30 -17.40 -17.08
N GLU A 240 2.58 -17.15 -16.75
CA GLU A 240 3.21 -17.61 -15.51
C GLU A 240 2.74 -16.84 -14.27
N ILE A 241 2.07 -15.68 -14.42
CA ILE A 241 1.51 -14.96 -13.28
C ILE A 241 0.34 -15.77 -12.72
N ASP A 242 0.44 -16.16 -11.46
CA ASP A 242 -0.62 -16.82 -10.73
C ASP A 242 -1.52 -15.83 -10.02
N LEU A 243 -0.94 -14.74 -9.46
CA LEU A 243 -1.66 -13.74 -8.69
C LEU A 243 -1.18 -12.33 -8.99
N PHE A 244 -2.12 -11.43 -9.20
CA PHE A 244 -1.89 -10.00 -9.33
C PHE A 244 -2.52 -9.25 -8.16
N VAL A 245 -1.70 -8.53 -7.39
CA VAL A 245 -2.10 -7.72 -6.24
C VAL A 245 -1.88 -6.25 -6.56
N PRO A 246 -2.81 -5.60 -7.28
CA PRO A 246 -2.67 -4.18 -7.62
C PRO A 246 -2.99 -3.27 -6.45
N HIS A 247 -2.47 -2.05 -6.50
CA HIS A 247 -2.99 -0.94 -5.71
C HIS A 247 -4.49 -0.79 -5.91
N GLN A 248 -5.23 -0.70 -4.81
CA GLN A 248 -6.69 -0.66 -4.78
C GLN A 248 -7.20 0.78 -4.97
N ALA A 249 -6.91 1.37 -6.13
CA ALA A 249 -7.28 2.77 -6.42
C ALA A 249 -8.74 2.94 -6.82
N ASN A 250 -9.20 2.12 -7.76
CA ASN A 250 -10.52 2.17 -8.39
C ASN A 250 -10.71 0.87 -9.19
N LEU A 251 -11.90 0.25 -9.09
CA LEU A 251 -12.18 -1.03 -9.77
C LEU A 251 -11.95 -0.95 -11.28
N ARG A 252 -12.37 0.16 -11.91
CA ARG A 252 -12.20 0.36 -13.36
C ARG A 252 -10.72 0.42 -13.78
N ILE A 253 -9.83 0.94 -12.92
CA ILE A 253 -8.37 0.91 -13.17
C ILE A 253 -7.89 -0.53 -13.08
N ILE A 254 -8.24 -1.25 -12.03
CA ILE A 254 -7.84 -2.64 -11.79
C ILE A 254 -8.26 -3.53 -12.96
N GLU A 255 -9.53 -3.47 -13.38
CA GLU A 255 -10.07 -4.19 -14.53
C GLU A 255 -9.36 -3.85 -15.84
N SER A 256 -9.10 -2.54 -16.07
CA SER A 256 -8.41 -2.09 -17.29
C SER A 256 -6.97 -2.58 -17.36
N VAL A 257 -6.25 -2.59 -16.24
CA VAL A 257 -4.89 -3.15 -16.13
C VAL A 257 -4.93 -4.67 -16.32
N GLY A 258 -5.81 -5.38 -15.61
CA GLY A 258 -5.99 -6.83 -15.75
C GLY A 258 -6.26 -7.25 -17.20
N LYS A 259 -7.14 -6.51 -17.88
CA LYS A 259 -7.43 -6.73 -19.31
C LYS A 259 -6.19 -6.51 -20.19
N LYS A 260 -5.40 -5.45 -19.97
CA LYS A 260 -4.16 -5.21 -20.71
C LYS A 260 -3.11 -6.31 -20.47
N LEU A 261 -3.06 -6.85 -19.26
CA LEU A 261 -2.19 -7.96 -18.88
C LEU A 261 -2.76 -9.34 -19.27
N SER A 262 -3.94 -9.40 -19.89
CA SER A 262 -4.63 -10.64 -20.26
C SER A 262 -4.84 -11.59 -19.06
N LEU A 263 -5.00 -11.04 -17.85
CA LEU A 263 -5.27 -11.80 -16.64
C LEU A 263 -6.77 -12.09 -16.49
N SER A 264 -7.11 -13.29 -16.07
CA SER A 264 -8.48 -13.63 -15.68
C SER A 264 -8.82 -13.03 -14.30
N GLU A 265 -10.10 -12.83 -14.03
CA GLU A 265 -10.57 -12.14 -12.81
C GLU A 265 -10.13 -12.86 -11.52
N GLU A 266 -10.11 -14.19 -11.53
CA GLU A 266 -9.67 -15.01 -10.39
C GLU A 266 -8.20 -14.83 -10.00
N LYS A 267 -7.36 -14.35 -10.93
CA LYS A 267 -5.95 -14.02 -10.68
C LYS A 267 -5.76 -12.63 -10.08
N ILE A 268 -6.81 -11.83 -9.95
CA ILE A 268 -6.73 -10.43 -9.50
C ILE A 268 -7.32 -10.29 -8.10
N VAL A 269 -6.50 -9.85 -7.14
CA VAL A 269 -6.98 -9.58 -5.78
C VAL A 269 -7.72 -8.24 -5.75
N ILE A 270 -8.99 -8.27 -5.32
CA ILE A 270 -9.84 -7.10 -5.17
C ILE A 270 -10.36 -7.05 -3.73
N THR A 271 -10.04 -5.97 -3.03
CA THR A 271 -10.53 -5.67 -1.67
C THR A 271 -11.15 -4.28 -1.58
N LEU A 272 -11.13 -3.57 -2.70
CA LEU A 272 -11.55 -2.19 -2.83
C LEU A 272 -12.99 -1.95 -2.39
N ASP A 273 -13.90 -2.89 -2.65
CA ASP A 273 -15.31 -2.78 -2.28
C ASP A 273 -15.51 -2.61 -0.76
N LYS A 274 -14.61 -3.17 0.04
CA LYS A 274 -14.65 -3.16 1.51
C LYS A 274 -13.69 -2.15 2.14
N HIS A 275 -12.48 -2.02 1.58
CA HIS A 275 -11.40 -1.25 2.17
C HIS A 275 -11.30 0.17 1.60
N ALA A 276 -11.86 0.44 0.40
CA ALA A 276 -11.62 1.62 -0.40
C ALA A 276 -10.13 1.81 -0.74
N ASN A 277 -9.74 2.99 -1.20
CA ASN A 277 -8.35 3.32 -1.46
C ASN A 277 -7.66 3.78 -0.17
N THR A 278 -6.81 2.94 0.39
CA THR A 278 -6.00 3.24 1.57
C THR A 278 -4.56 3.63 1.23
N SER A 279 -4.32 4.17 0.03
CA SER A 279 -3.00 4.65 -0.43
C SER A 279 -1.90 3.59 -0.24
N ALA A 280 -0.81 3.88 0.51
CA ALA A 280 0.29 2.95 0.75
C ALA A 280 -0.13 1.64 1.46
N ALA A 281 -1.22 1.65 2.22
CA ALA A 281 -1.70 0.46 2.92
C ALA A 281 -2.46 -0.53 2.00
N SER A 282 -2.88 -0.11 0.80
CA SER A 282 -3.82 -0.89 -0.02
C SER A 282 -3.25 -2.23 -0.51
N ILE A 283 -1.99 -2.25 -0.96
CA ILE A 283 -1.33 -3.48 -1.43
C ILE A 283 -1.11 -4.46 -0.27
N PRO A 284 -0.51 -4.08 0.88
CA PRO A 284 -0.31 -5.03 1.96
C PRO A 284 -1.62 -5.48 2.61
N LEU A 285 -2.67 -4.66 2.65
CA LEU A 285 -4.02 -5.07 3.06
C LEU A 285 -4.60 -6.14 2.11
N ALA A 286 -4.48 -5.93 0.80
CA ALA A 286 -4.95 -6.89 -0.20
C ALA A 286 -4.15 -8.20 -0.16
N LEU A 287 -2.83 -8.12 0.04
CA LEU A 287 -1.96 -9.27 0.19
C LEU A 287 -2.33 -10.10 1.43
N ASP A 288 -2.48 -9.47 2.61
CA ASP A 288 -2.88 -10.15 3.85
C ASP A 288 -4.28 -10.79 3.71
N PHE A 289 -5.22 -10.07 3.06
CA PHE A 289 -6.55 -10.62 2.76
C PHE A 289 -6.46 -11.91 1.93
N HIS A 290 -5.64 -11.92 0.88
CA HIS A 290 -5.44 -13.11 0.04
C HIS A 290 -4.84 -14.26 0.86
N VAL A 291 -3.74 -14.02 1.57
CA VAL A 291 -3.02 -15.02 2.37
C VAL A 291 -3.92 -15.66 3.43
N ARG A 292 -4.81 -14.89 4.05
CA ARG A 292 -5.72 -15.41 5.08
C ARG A 292 -6.90 -16.21 4.55
N ASN A 293 -7.34 -15.91 3.34
CA ASN A 293 -8.52 -16.54 2.76
C ASN A 293 -8.19 -17.71 1.81
N ASN A 294 -6.92 -17.88 1.47
CA ASN A 294 -6.48 -18.94 0.56
C ASN A 294 -5.42 -19.82 1.24
N LYS A 295 -5.32 -21.07 0.82
CA LYS A 295 -4.24 -21.94 1.27
C LYS A 295 -2.94 -21.45 0.64
N ALA A 296 -1.87 -21.44 1.41
CA ALA A 296 -0.54 -21.14 0.90
C ALA A 296 -0.22 -22.08 -0.27
N SER A 297 0.09 -21.50 -1.42
CA SER A 297 0.52 -22.18 -2.64
C SER A 297 1.82 -21.55 -3.13
N GLU A 298 2.55 -22.28 -3.96
CA GLU A 298 3.70 -21.72 -4.68
C GLU A 298 3.15 -20.88 -5.84
N GLU A 299 2.88 -19.59 -5.57
CA GLU A 299 2.31 -18.65 -6.53
C GLU A 299 3.36 -17.62 -6.95
N LEU A 300 3.44 -17.37 -8.26
CA LEU A 300 4.14 -16.21 -8.78
C LEU A 300 3.23 -14.99 -8.66
N MET A 301 3.53 -14.16 -7.64
CA MET A 301 2.77 -12.96 -7.37
C MET A 301 3.42 -11.72 -7.97
N VAL A 302 2.60 -10.86 -8.57
CA VAL A 302 3.00 -9.53 -9.02
C VAL A 302 2.25 -8.49 -8.20
N LEU A 303 2.99 -7.66 -7.46
CA LEU A 303 2.48 -6.50 -6.74
C LEU A 303 2.76 -5.26 -7.58
N ALA A 304 1.75 -4.44 -7.86
CA ALA A 304 1.93 -3.25 -8.68
C ALA A 304 1.15 -2.06 -8.14
N GLY A 305 1.78 -0.89 -8.15
CA GLY A 305 1.17 0.36 -7.74
C GLY A 305 1.44 1.48 -8.72
N ILE A 306 0.69 2.56 -8.55
CA ILE A 306 0.94 3.84 -9.19
C ILE A 306 0.56 4.96 -8.22
N GLY A 307 1.41 5.97 -8.14
CA GLY A 307 1.26 7.12 -7.25
C GLY A 307 1.27 8.45 -8.00
N PRO A 308 1.10 9.58 -7.27
CA PRO A 308 1.27 10.93 -7.79
C PRO A 308 2.73 11.12 -8.20
N GLY A 309 2.95 11.61 -9.41
CA GLY A 309 4.29 11.64 -10.02
C GLY A 309 4.53 10.43 -10.94
N VAL A 310 3.48 9.60 -11.14
CA VAL A 310 3.55 8.39 -11.99
C VAL A 310 4.71 7.49 -11.57
N GLU A 311 4.68 7.13 -10.30
CA GLU A 311 5.62 6.22 -9.65
C GLU A 311 5.13 4.77 -9.71
#